data_211a2621ee13ece7e1b9a8bd4fe6de7d
#
_entry.id   211a2621ee13ece7e1b9a8bd4fe6de7d
#
_cell.length_a   1.000
_cell.length_b   1.000
_cell.length_c   1.000
_cell.angle_alpha   90.00
_cell.angle_beta   90.00
_cell.angle_gamma   90.00
#
_symmetry.space_group_name_H-M   'P 1'
#
loop_
_entity.id
_entity.type
_entity.pdbx_description
1 polymer ?
#
loop_
_entity_poly.entity_id
_entity_poly.type
_entity_poly.pdbx_seq_one_letter_code
_entity_poly.pdbx_strand_id
1 'polypeptide(L)'
;MRIGSLQMVSRYQKQLNTAAEEQAKLMEQSDGQSLHRPSDDPVRYSNWLRYSTEQNENEQYKKNVDAGKSWMQRTDGAVSGMADIFKTLKEKTIQAAQSPHQDTDMDAIAKEMTAKLHEIVSLGNSQQGDRYIFSGQSDLTQPFLLTEKKVARGVPKTLDDQQSKFFNDTNVSGRMKQMITLQGDDKNEYYLDTKTGDIYSYDFMKDGYKKKVAAGQTEVNPAADRAGTLGGAFNVSDNFLNTGQIKDASTNPSAGAGQGANWSQSITVNGQTVNLKLKTVDQQIVKYQGDFKQISMVKKNGAVEPTADTVNATAGDIFGTDIFDDDNSGNTRSGTAALNDMLTVAAKVDSSDVNWLISDGVTLADESHNNVVIAQDHIAARHNVYKGMADILDDYAVSIKQDISDTNSTDVAKLAVQLMQASAIYNMSLSVGSRILPPTLTDYLR
;
A
#
# COMPACT_ATOMS: atom_id res chain seq x y z
N MET A 1 -16.10 -77.33 52.21
CA MET A 1 -15.20 -77.24 51.01
C MET A 1 -15.75 -76.39 49.85
N ARG A 2 -17.06 -76.24 49.65
CA ARG A 2 -17.60 -75.46 48.48
C ARG A 2 -17.33 -73.92 48.53
N ILE A 3 -17.24 -73.33 49.73
CA ILE A 3 -16.98 -71.87 49.85
C ILE A 3 -15.56 -71.49 49.51
N GLY A 4 -14.56 -72.39 49.80
CA GLY A 4 -13.15 -72.12 49.45
C GLY A 4 -12.87 -72.21 47.95
N SER A 5 -13.55 -73.12 47.22
CA SER A 5 -13.40 -73.23 45.75
C SER A 5 -14.01 -72.05 45.00
N LEU A 6 -15.16 -71.53 45.43
CA LEU A 6 -15.80 -70.35 44.86
C LEU A 6 -14.96 -69.10 45.08
N GLN A 7 -14.35 -68.94 46.24
CA GLN A 7 -13.42 -67.82 46.52
C GLN A 7 -12.15 -67.94 45.66
N MET A 8 -11.65 -69.14 45.45
CA MET A 8 -10.45 -69.35 44.61
C MET A 8 -10.76 -69.05 43.14
N VAL A 9 -11.90 -69.46 42.61
CA VAL A 9 -12.35 -69.13 41.26
C VAL A 9 -12.57 -67.63 41.12
N SER A 10 -13.22 -66.95 42.06
CA SER A 10 -13.41 -65.53 42.00
C SER A 10 -12.10 -64.73 42.07
N ARG A 11 -11.12 -65.17 42.87
CA ARG A 11 -9.79 -64.53 42.90
C ARG A 11 -9.05 -64.73 41.57
N TYR A 12 -9.13 -65.92 41.01
CA TYR A 12 -8.54 -66.20 39.73
C TYR A 12 -9.15 -65.36 38.62
N GLN A 13 -10.48 -65.29 38.53
CA GLN A 13 -11.16 -64.43 37.53
C GLN A 13 -10.74 -62.95 37.68
N LYS A 14 -10.63 -62.46 38.90
CA LYS A 14 -10.15 -61.10 39.15
C LYS A 14 -8.71 -60.92 38.68
N GLN A 15 -7.81 -61.86 38.93
CA GLN A 15 -6.42 -61.79 38.47
C GLN A 15 -6.32 -61.88 36.96
N LEU A 16 -7.12 -62.73 36.30
CA LEU A 16 -7.16 -62.84 34.85
C LEU A 16 -7.65 -61.57 34.22
N ASN A 17 -8.72 -60.96 34.74
CA ASN A 17 -9.25 -59.69 34.23
C ASN A 17 -8.22 -58.57 34.41
N THR A 18 -7.52 -58.50 35.54
CA THR A 18 -6.46 -57.52 35.76
C THR A 18 -5.31 -57.68 34.75
N ALA A 19 -4.88 -58.97 34.51
CA ALA A 19 -3.82 -59.24 33.52
C ALA A 19 -4.27 -58.89 32.09
N ALA A 20 -5.52 -59.13 31.73
CA ALA A 20 -6.11 -58.75 30.46
C ALA A 20 -6.19 -57.23 30.28
N GLU A 21 -6.63 -56.51 31.33
CA GLU A 21 -6.69 -55.04 31.32
C GLU A 21 -5.28 -54.42 31.20
N GLU A 22 -4.29 -54.98 31.93
CA GLU A 22 -2.90 -54.51 31.83
C GLU A 22 -2.33 -54.76 30.46
N GLN A 23 -2.55 -55.92 29.86
CA GLN A 23 -2.15 -56.22 28.49
C GLN A 23 -2.83 -55.27 27.47
N ALA A 24 -4.14 -55.03 27.59
CA ALA A 24 -4.89 -54.12 26.75
C ALA A 24 -4.36 -52.67 26.87
N LYS A 25 -4.05 -52.20 28.06
CA LYS A 25 -3.45 -50.91 28.32
C LYS A 25 -2.07 -50.74 27.65
N LEU A 26 -1.21 -51.76 27.74
CA LEU A 26 0.09 -51.75 27.10
C LEU A 26 -0.02 -51.85 25.57
N MET A 27 -1.05 -52.52 25.05
CA MET A 27 -1.35 -52.53 23.61
C MET A 27 -1.84 -51.18 23.13
N GLU A 28 -2.64 -50.44 23.92
CA GLU A 28 -3.08 -49.08 23.58
C GLU A 28 -1.89 -48.12 23.48
N GLN A 29 -0.85 -48.27 24.32
CA GLN A 29 0.38 -47.49 24.26
C GLN A 29 1.32 -47.84 23.06
N SER A 30 0.98 -48.85 22.26
CA SER A 30 1.76 -49.22 21.08
C SER A 30 1.75 -48.21 19.94
N ASP A 31 0.86 -47.19 20.02
CA ASP A 31 0.84 -46.03 19.13
C ASP A 31 1.93 -44.98 19.48
N GLY A 32 2.75 -45.25 20.51
CA GLY A 32 3.84 -44.38 20.94
C GLY A 32 3.41 -43.35 21.97
N GLN A 33 2.14 -43.33 22.40
CA GLN A 33 1.62 -42.41 23.40
C GLN A 33 1.46 -43.09 24.75
N SER A 34 1.87 -42.41 25.83
CA SER A 34 1.72 -42.95 27.20
C SER A 34 0.40 -42.57 27.88
N LEU A 35 -0.26 -41.51 27.35
CA LEU A 35 -1.46 -40.91 27.94
C LEU A 35 -2.60 -40.90 26.90
N HIS A 36 -3.64 -41.70 27.14
CA HIS A 36 -4.85 -41.74 26.32
C HIS A 36 -6.05 -41.16 27.03
N ARG A 37 -6.07 -41.22 28.36
CA ARG A 37 -7.19 -40.83 29.19
C ARG A 37 -6.71 -39.97 30.40
N PRO A 38 -7.54 -39.05 30.89
CA PRO A 38 -7.21 -38.28 32.12
C PRO A 38 -6.92 -39.15 33.31
N SER A 39 -7.46 -40.39 33.34
CA SER A 39 -7.26 -41.37 34.42
C SER A 39 -5.88 -42.02 34.43
N ASP A 40 -5.11 -41.94 33.34
CA ASP A 40 -3.79 -42.58 33.26
C ASP A 40 -2.76 -41.84 34.12
N ASP A 41 -2.70 -40.51 33.98
CA ASP A 41 -1.97 -39.61 34.86
C ASP A 41 -2.60 -38.20 34.71
N PRO A 42 -3.43 -37.77 35.70
CA PRO A 42 -4.16 -36.51 35.62
C PRO A 42 -3.26 -35.28 35.46
N VAL A 43 -2.08 -35.28 36.05
CA VAL A 43 -1.14 -34.16 36.04
C VAL A 43 -0.45 -34.08 34.69
N ARG A 44 0.11 -35.19 34.21
CA ARG A 44 0.75 -35.26 32.89
C ARG A 44 -0.25 -35.01 31.77
N TYR A 45 -1.46 -35.56 31.86
CA TYR A 45 -2.53 -35.34 30.90
C TYR A 45 -2.93 -33.87 30.79
N SER A 46 -3.05 -33.19 31.95
CA SER A 46 -3.32 -31.73 31.98
C SER A 46 -2.22 -30.91 31.28
N ASN A 47 -0.94 -31.26 31.53
CA ASN A 47 0.19 -30.61 30.91
C ASN A 47 0.21 -30.87 29.38
N TRP A 48 0.00 -32.11 28.97
CA TRP A 48 -0.10 -32.51 27.57
C TRP A 48 -1.22 -31.73 26.83
N LEU A 49 -2.40 -31.61 27.47
CA LEU A 49 -3.53 -30.86 26.91
C LEU A 49 -3.18 -29.37 26.72
N ARG A 50 -2.45 -28.79 27.69
CA ARG A 50 -1.98 -27.42 27.61
C ARG A 50 -1.00 -27.24 26.43
N TYR A 51 0.01 -28.09 26.33
CA TYR A 51 0.98 -28.03 25.23
C TYR A 51 0.33 -28.30 23.87
N SER A 52 -0.62 -29.21 23.78
CA SER A 52 -1.40 -29.45 22.58
C SER A 52 -2.22 -28.24 22.16
N THR A 53 -2.79 -27.51 23.15
CA THR A 53 -3.48 -26.25 22.88
C THR A 53 -2.51 -25.18 22.39
N GLU A 54 -1.35 -25.02 23.03
CA GLU A 54 -0.29 -24.09 22.63
C GLU A 54 0.23 -24.41 21.23
N GLN A 55 0.36 -25.70 20.87
CA GLN A 55 0.74 -26.10 19.51
C GLN A 55 -0.28 -25.64 18.47
N ASN A 56 -1.57 -25.87 18.72
CA ASN A 56 -2.63 -25.47 17.80
C ASN A 56 -2.70 -23.94 17.63
N GLU A 57 -2.50 -23.20 18.72
CA GLU A 57 -2.43 -21.73 18.69
C GLU A 57 -1.20 -21.26 17.88
N ASN A 58 -0.05 -21.86 18.13
CA ASN A 58 1.18 -21.52 17.39
C ASN A 58 1.06 -21.82 15.89
N GLU A 59 0.44 -22.95 15.53
CA GLU A 59 0.17 -23.27 14.10
C GLU A 59 -0.76 -22.23 13.45
N GLN A 60 -1.77 -21.74 14.20
CA GLN A 60 -2.64 -20.68 13.68
C GLN A 60 -1.92 -19.34 13.56
N TYR A 61 -1.09 -18.99 14.53
CA TYR A 61 -0.27 -17.77 14.44
C TYR A 61 0.71 -17.84 13.28
N LYS A 62 1.34 -18.99 13.08
CA LYS A 62 2.24 -19.22 11.94
C LYS A 62 1.53 -19.01 10.60
N LYS A 63 0.34 -19.59 10.41
CA LYS A 63 -0.47 -19.38 9.20
C LYS A 63 -0.77 -17.89 8.98
N ASN A 64 -1.11 -17.16 10.04
CA ASN A 64 -1.39 -15.74 9.96
C ASN A 64 -0.15 -14.92 9.57
N VAL A 65 1.00 -15.25 10.19
CA VAL A 65 2.29 -14.59 9.88
C VAL A 65 2.76 -14.91 8.48
N ASP A 66 2.64 -16.15 8.02
CA ASP A 66 3.00 -16.55 6.66
C ASP A 66 2.13 -15.85 5.61
N ALA A 67 0.84 -15.66 5.89
CA ALA A 67 -0.05 -14.88 5.04
C ALA A 67 0.38 -13.40 4.99
N GLY A 68 0.68 -12.80 6.14
CA GLY A 68 1.18 -11.42 6.23
C GLY A 68 2.53 -11.24 5.54
N LYS A 69 3.46 -12.17 5.74
CA LYS A 69 4.77 -12.19 5.08
C LYS A 69 4.64 -12.27 3.55
N SER A 70 3.77 -13.15 3.05
CA SER A 70 3.51 -13.27 1.61
C SER A 70 2.92 -11.99 1.03
N TRP A 71 2.01 -11.34 1.77
CA TRP A 71 1.46 -10.04 1.39
C TRP A 71 2.55 -8.97 1.33
N MET A 72 3.38 -8.86 2.38
CA MET A 72 4.49 -7.90 2.45
C MET A 72 5.53 -8.13 1.36
N GLN A 73 5.87 -9.38 1.06
CA GLN A 73 6.80 -9.71 -0.02
C GLN A 73 6.30 -9.25 -1.38
N ARG A 74 4.98 -9.38 -1.63
CA ARG A 74 4.35 -8.89 -2.86
C ARG A 74 4.37 -7.37 -2.93
N THR A 75 4.05 -6.72 -1.81
CA THR A 75 4.08 -5.28 -1.66
C THR A 75 5.48 -4.71 -1.89
N ASP A 76 6.49 -5.30 -1.25
CA ASP A 76 7.90 -4.91 -1.39
C ASP A 76 8.37 -5.02 -2.85
N GLY A 77 8.06 -6.14 -3.52
CA GLY A 77 8.39 -6.32 -4.94
C GLY A 77 7.73 -5.27 -5.85
N ALA A 78 6.48 -4.93 -5.60
CA ALA A 78 5.79 -3.91 -6.38
C ALA A 78 6.37 -2.50 -6.13
N VAL A 79 6.63 -2.14 -4.87
CA VAL A 79 7.19 -0.82 -4.52
C VAL A 79 8.64 -0.68 -4.96
N SER A 80 9.44 -1.76 -4.90
CA SER A 80 10.79 -1.78 -5.48
C SER A 80 10.76 -1.49 -6.98
N GLY A 81 9.86 -2.12 -7.74
CA GLY A 81 9.67 -1.82 -9.15
C GLY A 81 9.25 -0.38 -9.40
N MET A 82 8.37 0.18 -8.56
CA MET A 82 7.99 1.59 -8.65
C MET A 82 9.18 2.52 -8.37
N ALA A 83 10.00 2.25 -7.36
CA ALA A 83 11.18 3.05 -7.03
C ALA A 83 12.18 3.09 -8.18
N ASP A 84 12.42 1.97 -8.87
CA ASP A 84 13.28 1.91 -10.05
C ASP A 84 12.73 2.76 -11.20
N ILE A 85 11.39 2.74 -11.39
CA ILE A 85 10.74 3.57 -12.41
C ILE A 85 10.84 5.06 -12.03
N PHE A 86 10.60 5.44 -10.77
CA PHE A 86 10.75 6.82 -10.31
C PHE A 86 12.18 7.34 -10.47
N LYS A 87 13.18 6.48 -10.22
CA LYS A 87 14.57 6.79 -10.53
C LYS A 87 14.77 7.10 -12.02
N THR A 88 14.22 6.25 -12.89
CA THR A 88 14.28 6.48 -14.35
C THR A 88 13.58 7.78 -14.75
N LEU A 89 12.40 8.06 -14.17
CA LEU A 89 11.67 9.31 -14.42
C LEU A 89 12.47 10.54 -13.99
N LYS A 90 13.13 10.49 -12.83
CA LYS A 90 14.04 11.54 -12.37
C LYS A 90 15.19 11.75 -13.35
N GLU A 91 15.85 10.68 -13.82
CA GLU A 91 16.93 10.75 -14.80
C GLU A 91 16.45 11.38 -16.13
N LYS A 92 15.24 11.01 -16.60
CA LYS A 92 14.63 11.61 -17.78
C LYS A 92 14.26 13.09 -17.58
N THR A 93 13.81 13.46 -16.38
CA THR A 93 13.56 14.86 -16.04
C THR A 93 14.84 15.68 -16.08
N ILE A 94 15.93 15.18 -15.53
CA ILE A 94 17.25 15.82 -15.58
C ILE A 94 17.72 15.92 -17.03
N GLN A 95 17.56 14.85 -17.83
CA GLN A 95 17.87 14.87 -19.25
C GLN A 95 17.09 15.96 -19.98
N ALA A 96 15.78 16.06 -19.77
CA ALA A 96 14.95 17.08 -20.39
C ALA A 96 15.29 18.51 -19.96
N ALA A 97 15.77 18.68 -18.71
CA ALA A 97 16.22 19.97 -18.18
C ALA A 97 17.56 20.44 -18.74
N GLN A 98 18.41 19.53 -19.25
CA GLN A 98 19.70 19.86 -19.86
C GLN A 98 19.47 20.32 -21.30
N SER A 99 19.63 21.62 -21.57
CA SER A 99 19.48 22.23 -22.90
C SER A 99 20.76 22.03 -23.76
N PRO A 100 20.70 22.02 -25.13
CA PRO A 100 19.53 22.28 -25.98
C PRO A 100 18.97 21.00 -26.63
N HIS A 101 17.72 20.67 -26.31
CA HIS A 101 16.99 19.61 -26.99
C HIS A 101 16.10 20.19 -28.11
N GLN A 102 15.93 19.47 -29.22
CA GLN A 102 14.91 19.77 -30.20
C GLN A 102 13.53 19.38 -29.67
N ASP A 103 12.46 20.05 -30.12
CA ASP A 103 11.08 19.73 -29.66
C ASP A 103 10.70 18.26 -29.91
N THR A 104 11.26 17.63 -30.97
CA THR A 104 11.08 16.20 -31.24
C THR A 104 11.69 15.29 -30.17
N ASP A 105 12.81 15.70 -29.59
CA ASP A 105 13.46 14.93 -28.51
C ASP A 105 12.68 15.04 -27.22
N MET A 106 12.15 16.23 -26.92
CA MET A 106 11.30 16.47 -25.75
C MET A 106 9.99 15.68 -25.83
N ASP A 107 9.32 15.66 -27.00
CA ASP A 107 8.12 14.83 -27.23
C ASP A 107 8.42 13.32 -27.03
N ALA A 108 9.58 12.84 -27.49
CA ALA A 108 9.97 11.45 -27.27
C ALA A 108 10.20 11.13 -25.78
N ILE A 109 10.89 12.02 -25.05
CA ILE A 109 11.10 11.87 -23.60
C ILE A 109 9.77 11.90 -22.86
N ALA A 110 8.86 12.83 -23.19
CA ALA A 110 7.54 12.94 -22.56
C ALA A 110 6.70 11.66 -22.73
N LYS A 111 6.70 11.09 -23.94
CA LYS A 111 6.01 9.83 -24.23
C LYS A 111 6.59 8.65 -23.46
N GLU A 112 7.92 8.57 -23.37
CA GLU A 112 8.60 7.56 -22.55
C GLU A 112 8.24 7.70 -21.07
N MET A 113 8.25 8.92 -20.52
CA MET A 113 7.85 9.20 -19.14
C MET A 113 6.38 8.81 -18.90
N THR A 114 5.48 9.17 -19.79
CA THR A 114 4.06 8.80 -19.69
C THR A 114 3.86 7.28 -19.71
N ALA A 115 4.58 6.55 -20.57
CA ALA A 115 4.52 5.10 -20.61
C ALA A 115 5.02 4.48 -19.28
N LYS A 116 6.09 5.03 -18.69
CA LYS A 116 6.60 4.61 -17.38
C LYS A 116 5.62 4.90 -16.24
N LEU A 117 4.90 6.02 -16.30
CA LEU A 117 3.85 6.33 -15.32
C LEU A 117 2.66 5.37 -15.43
N HIS A 118 2.27 4.95 -16.62
CA HIS A 118 1.27 3.90 -16.81
C HIS A 118 1.74 2.55 -16.24
N GLU A 119 3.03 2.23 -16.33
CA GLU A 119 3.63 1.05 -15.72
C GLU A 119 3.52 1.10 -14.18
N ILE A 120 3.78 2.27 -13.56
CA ILE A 120 3.58 2.46 -12.12
C ILE A 120 2.12 2.26 -11.72
N VAL A 121 1.17 2.82 -12.48
CA VAL A 121 -0.28 2.62 -12.23
C VAL A 121 -0.64 1.14 -12.31
N SER A 122 -0.05 0.40 -13.26
CA SER A 122 -0.24 -1.05 -13.37
C SER A 122 0.34 -1.80 -12.17
N LEU A 123 1.53 -1.44 -11.69
CA LEU A 123 2.12 -1.99 -10.47
C LEU A 123 1.28 -1.64 -9.23
N GLY A 124 0.76 -0.41 -9.16
CA GLY A 124 -0.15 0.02 -8.11
C GLY A 124 -1.47 -0.75 -8.07
N ASN A 125 -1.91 -1.27 -9.21
CA ASN A 125 -3.07 -2.13 -9.34
C ASN A 125 -2.74 -3.63 -9.24
N SER A 126 -1.58 -3.98 -8.68
CA SER A 126 -1.19 -5.38 -8.45
C SER A 126 -2.11 -6.07 -7.47
N GLN A 127 -2.34 -7.37 -7.72
CA GLN A 127 -3.23 -8.20 -6.92
C GLN A 127 -2.46 -9.38 -6.30
N GLN A 128 -2.99 -9.84 -5.17
CA GLN A 128 -2.66 -11.13 -4.59
C GLN A 128 -3.94 -11.97 -4.48
N GLY A 129 -4.05 -12.99 -5.34
CA GLY A 129 -5.31 -13.67 -5.56
C GLY A 129 -6.32 -12.72 -6.25
N ASP A 130 -7.43 -12.47 -5.58
CA ASP A 130 -8.52 -11.57 -6.02
C ASP A 130 -8.51 -10.19 -5.34
N ARG A 131 -7.47 -9.88 -4.55
CA ARG A 131 -7.39 -8.67 -3.72
C ARG A 131 -6.30 -7.74 -4.18
N TYR A 132 -6.60 -6.44 -4.26
CA TYR A 132 -5.63 -5.39 -4.56
C TYR A 132 -4.77 -5.08 -3.34
N ILE A 133 -3.45 -4.98 -3.55
CA ILE A 133 -2.48 -4.84 -2.46
C ILE A 133 -2.53 -3.45 -1.81
N PHE A 134 -2.79 -2.41 -2.60
CA PHE A 134 -2.68 -1.01 -2.17
C PHE A 134 -4.02 -0.32 -1.90
N SER A 135 -5.11 -1.08 -1.87
CA SER A 135 -6.48 -0.58 -1.77
C SER A 135 -6.95 -0.34 -0.31
N GLY A 136 -6.07 -0.53 0.67
CA GLY A 136 -6.44 -0.45 2.07
C GLY A 136 -7.31 -1.63 2.50
N GLN A 137 -8.42 -1.37 3.16
CA GLN A 137 -9.43 -2.38 3.52
C GLN A 137 -10.44 -2.63 2.40
N SER A 138 -10.51 -1.76 1.39
CA SER A 138 -11.37 -1.91 0.20
C SER A 138 -10.70 -2.75 -0.89
N ASP A 139 -10.16 -3.89 -0.52
CA ASP A 139 -9.25 -4.72 -1.31
C ASP A 139 -9.83 -5.36 -2.58
N LEU A 140 -11.15 -5.29 -2.78
CA LEU A 140 -11.83 -5.70 -3.99
C LEU A 140 -11.99 -4.57 -5.02
N THR A 141 -11.64 -3.33 -4.66
CA THR A 141 -11.74 -2.16 -5.53
C THR A 141 -10.39 -1.82 -6.12
N GLN A 142 -10.33 -1.59 -7.44
CA GLN A 142 -9.11 -1.15 -8.10
C GLN A 142 -8.64 0.19 -7.51
N PRO A 143 -7.42 0.28 -6.95
CA PRO A 143 -7.00 1.45 -6.21
C PRO A 143 -6.69 2.66 -7.10
N PHE A 144 -6.05 2.49 -8.25
CA PHE A 144 -5.60 3.60 -9.08
C PHE A 144 -6.33 3.63 -10.41
N LEU A 145 -7.00 4.75 -10.67
CA LEU A 145 -7.70 5.00 -11.92
C LEU A 145 -7.06 6.17 -12.65
N LEU A 146 -6.63 5.93 -13.87
CA LEU A 146 -6.17 6.98 -14.77
C LEU A 146 -7.38 7.70 -15.35
N THR A 147 -7.45 9.01 -15.18
CA THR A 147 -8.53 9.88 -15.69
C THR A 147 -7.94 11.09 -16.38
N GLU A 148 -8.73 11.78 -17.16
CA GLU A 148 -8.37 13.06 -17.74
C GLU A 148 -9.03 14.19 -16.97
N LYS A 149 -8.28 15.24 -16.69
CA LYS A 149 -8.74 16.48 -16.07
C LYS A 149 -8.42 17.65 -16.97
N LYS A 150 -9.36 18.60 -17.08
CA LYS A 150 -9.10 19.85 -17.74
C LYS A 150 -8.33 20.78 -16.81
N VAL A 151 -7.10 21.11 -17.20
CA VAL A 151 -6.25 22.06 -16.48
C VAL A 151 -6.07 23.33 -17.30
N ALA A 152 -5.78 24.44 -16.63
CA ALA A 152 -5.53 25.70 -17.31
C ALA A 152 -4.27 25.58 -18.19
N ARG A 153 -4.35 26.05 -19.43
CA ARG A 153 -3.20 26.10 -20.31
C ARG A 153 -2.25 27.22 -19.85
N GLY A 154 -0.98 26.87 -19.67
CA GLY A 154 0.09 27.87 -19.45
C GLY A 154 0.41 28.70 -20.68
N VAL A 155 1.37 29.60 -20.58
CA VAL A 155 1.86 30.39 -21.70
C VAL A 155 2.58 29.50 -22.71
N PRO A 156 2.31 29.63 -24.03
CA PRO A 156 3.03 28.88 -25.04
C PRO A 156 4.54 29.19 -25.02
N LYS A 157 5.38 28.16 -25.16
CA LYS A 157 6.84 28.27 -25.12
C LYS A 157 7.40 29.34 -26.07
N THR A 158 6.81 29.47 -27.26
CA THR A 158 7.22 30.47 -28.26
C THR A 158 7.08 31.93 -27.74
N LEU A 159 6.17 32.17 -26.82
CA LEU A 159 6.05 33.46 -26.15
C LEU A 159 6.98 33.54 -24.93
N ASP A 160 7.18 32.44 -24.23
CA ASP A 160 7.99 32.37 -23.02
C ASP A 160 9.45 32.77 -23.30
N ASP A 161 10.07 32.20 -24.31
CA ASP A 161 11.45 32.53 -24.72
C ASP A 161 11.66 34.01 -25.04
N GLN A 162 10.62 34.71 -25.48
CA GLN A 162 10.71 36.13 -25.80
C GLN A 162 10.39 37.02 -24.61
N GLN A 163 9.51 36.58 -23.74
CA GLN A 163 9.00 37.35 -22.61
C GLN A 163 9.85 37.26 -21.36
N SER A 164 10.68 36.23 -21.23
CA SER A 164 11.65 36.15 -20.14
C SER A 164 12.56 37.36 -20.03
N LYS A 165 12.85 38.00 -21.17
CA LYS A 165 13.62 39.26 -21.23
C LYS A 165 12.78 40.51 -20.99
N PHE A 166 11.46 40.38 -21.08
CA PHE A 166 10.53 41.52 -20.97
C PHE A 166 10.16 41.83 -19.52
N PHE A 167 9.88 40.82 -18.74
CA PHE A 167 9.62 40.97 -17.33
C PHE A 167 10.95 41.02 -16.56
N ASN A 168 11.62 42.13 -16.55
CA ASN A 168 12.97 42.32 -16.01
C ASN A 168 13.04 42.04 -14.50
N ASP A 169 12.54 40.91 -14.09
CA ASP A 169 12.48 40.43 -12.71
C ASP A 169 13.48 39.27 -12.55
N THR A 170 14.23 39.28 -11.47
CA THR A 170 15.14 38.18 -11.09
C THR A 170 14.42 36.83 -10.96
N ASN A 171 13.07 36.84 -10.93
CA ASN A 171 12.18 35.70 -10.88
C ASN A 171 11.25 35.58 -12.09
N VAL A 172 11.72 35.92 -13.28
CA VAL A 172 10.92 35.83 -14.51
C VAL A 172 10.31 34.44 -14.72
N SER A 173 11.08 33.41 -14.49
CA SER A 173 10.63 32.03 -14.51
C SER A 173 9.43 31.81 -13.56
N GLY A 174 9.48 32.31 -12.33
CA GLY A 174 8.37 32.22 -11.39
C GLY A 174 7.13 33.00 -11.83
N ARG A 175 7.30 34.14 -12.49
CA ARG A 175 6.18 34.97 -12.98
C ARG A 175 5.48 34.34 -14.17
N MET A 176 6.21 33.79 -15.12
CA MET A 176 5.64 33.09 -16.27
C MET A 176 4.89 31.82 -15.88
N LYS A 177 5.34 31.13 -14.84
CA LYS A 177 4.62 29.99 -14.27
C LYS A 177 3.26 30.36 -13.69
N GLN A 178 3.09 31.59 -13.23
CA GLN A 178 1.84 32.09 -12.68
C GLN A 178 0.88 32.60 -13.76
N MET A 179 1.31 32.65 -15.02
CA MET A 179 0.46 33.06 -16.13
C MET A 179 -0.29 31.91 -16.77
N ILE A 180 -1.54 32.13 -17.07
CA ILE A 180 -2.42 31.21 -17.76
C ILE A 180 -3.03 31.85 -19.00
N THR A 181 -3.41 31.01 -19.96
CA THR A 181 -4.01 31.43 -21.21
C THR A 181 -5.53 31.52 -21.07
N LEU A 182 -6.08 32.65 -21.46
CA LEU A 182 -7.50 32.90 -21.62
C LEU A 182 -7.86 33.04 -23.09
N GLN A 183 -9.06 32.63 -23.45
CA GLN A 183 -9.62 32.80 -24.80
C GLN A 183 -10.71 33.84 -24.77
N GLY A 184 -10.53 34.91 -25.55
CA GLY A 184 -11.57 35.92 -25.78
C GLY A 184 -12.63 35.45 -26.78
N ASP A 185 -13.84 36.00 -26.68
CA ASP A 185 -14.90 35.83 -27.70
C ASP A 185 -14.56 36.56 -29.02
N ASP A 186 -13.62 37.49 -28.98
CA ASP A 186 -12.96 38.10 -30.13
C ASP A 186 -11.96 37.19 -30.83
N LYS A 187 -11.84 35.93 -30.43
CA LYS A 187 -10.90 34.87 -30.92
C LYS A 187 -9.43 35.15 -30.60
N ASN A 188 -9.10 36.17 -29.84
CA ASN A 188 -7.74 36.44 -29.41
C ASN A 188 -7.40 35.71 -28.13
N GLU A 189 -6.11 35.36 -27.95
CA GLU A 189 -5.60 34.84 -26.69
C GLU A 189 -5.16 35.99 -25.79
N TYR A 190 -5.43 35.81 -24.51
CA TYR A 190 -5.03 36.72 -23.43
C TYR A 190 -4.28 35.92 -22.36
N TYR A 191 -3.40 36.56 -21.64
CA TYR A 191 -2.58 35.92 -20.61
C TYR A 191 -2.81 36.62 -19.28
N LEU A 192 -3.28 35.86 -18.31
CA LEU A 192 -3.58 36.33 -16.98
C LEU A 192 -2.39 36.03 -16.05
N ASP A 193 -1.85 37.10 -15.46
CA ASP A 193 -0.96 36.93 -14.29
C ASP A 193 -1.82 36.61 -13.07
N THR A 194 -1.73 35.35 -12.63
CA THR A 194 -2.57 34.86 -11.54
C THR A 194 -2.24 35.47 -10.18
N LYS A 195 -1.07 36.08 -10.04
CA LYS A 195 -0.62 36.72 -8.80
C LYS A 195 -1.14 38.16 -8.69
N THR A 196 -1.13 38.91 -9.80
CA THR A 196 -1.51 40.31 -9.80
C THR A 196 -2.93 40.55 -10.31
N GLY A 197 -3.50 39.59 -11.06
CA GLY A 197 -4.78 39.74 -11.74
C GLY A 197 -4.69 40.58 -13.03
N ASP A 198 -3.49 40.93 -13.47
CA ASP A 198 -3.28 41.67 -14.72
C ASP A 198 -3.41 40.77 -15.92
N ILE A 199 -4.04 41.28 -16.98
CA ILE A 199 -4.28 40.56 -18.24
C ILE A 199 -3.52 41.26 -19.36
N TYR A 200 -2.75 40.48 -20.10
CA TYR A 200 -1.96 40.93 -21.24
C TYR A 200 -2.50 40.37 -22.52
N SER A 201 -2.49 41.16 -23.63
CA SER A 201 -2.89 40.69 -24.94
C SER A 201 -1.76 39.87 -25.59
N TYR A 202 -2.15 39.03 -26.57
CA TYR A 202 -1.18 38.24 -27.35
C TYR A 202 -0.16 39.15 -28.04
N ASP A 203 -0.61 40.23 -28.67
CA ASP A 203 0.28 41.18 -29.40
C ASP A 203 1.29 41.83 -28.46
N PHE A 204 0.87 42.15 -27.25
CA PHE A 204 1.77 42.70 -26.23
C PHE A 204 2.79 41.63 -25.81
N MET A 205 2.35 40.43 -25.55
CA MET A 205 3.22 39.32 -25.13
C MET A 205 4.20 38.94 -26.27
N LYS A 206 3.79 39.01 -27.52
CA LYS A 206 4.63 38.67 -28.65
C LYS A 206 5.67 39.74 -28.97
N ASP A 207 5.29 41.01 -29.05
CA ASP A 207 6.14 42.08 -29.59
C ASP A 207 6.39 43.21 -28.59
N GLY A 208 5.72 43.25 -27.46
CA GLY A 208 5.77 44.35 -26.49
C GLY A 208 7.18 44.62 -25.98
N TYR A 209 7.97 43.60 -25.72
CA TYR A 209 9.36 43.75 -25.31
C TYR A 209 10.20 44.48 -26.38
N LYS A 210 10.10 44.09 -27.64
CA LYS A 210 10.84 44.69 -28.74
C LYS A 210 10.46 46.17 -28.90
N LYS A 211 9.16 46.49 -28.76
CA LYS A 211 8.67 47.85 -28.81
C LYS A 211 9.18 48.72 -27.64
N LYS A 212 9.23 48.13 -26.43
CA LYS A 212 9.74 48.83 -25.26
C LYS A 212 11.24 49.06 -25.30
N VAL A 213 12.01 48.04 -25.75
CA VAL A 213 13.46 48.21 -25.92
C VAL A 213 13.79 49.27 -26.97
N ALA A 214 13.05 49.32 -28.08
CA ALA A 214 13.18 50.37 -29.09
C ALA A 214 12.82 51.78 -28.54
N ALA A 215 11.94 51.87 -27.54
CA ALA A 215 11.57 53.10 -26.86
C ALA A 215 12.50 53.43 -25.65
N GLY A 216 13.55 52.66 -25.41
CA GLY A 216 14.47 52.83 -24.27
C GLY A 216 13.89 52.42 -22.90
N GLN A 217 12.77 51.68 -22.89
CA GLN A 217 12.15 51.14 -21.68
C GLN A 217 12.51 49.66 -21.56
N THR A 218 12.90 49.25 -20.35
CA THR A 218 13.30 47.85 -20.06
C THR A 218 12.36 47.10 -19.10
N GLU A 219 11.42 47.81 -18.47
CA GLU A 219 10.53 47.24 -17.44
C GLU A 219 9.08 47.24 -17.88
N VAL A 220 8.34 46.23 -17.49
CA VAL A 220 6.88 46.15 -17.61
C VAL A 220 6.24 47.02 -16.55
N ASN A 221 5.39 47.94 -16.97
CA ASN A 221 4.50 48.63 -16.06
C ASN A 221 3.12 47.95 -16.10
N PRO A 222 2.75 47.12 -15.10
CA PRO A 222 1.50 46.38 -15.14
C PRO A 222 0.28 47.25 -15.38
N ALA A 223 0.28 48.49 -14.85
CA ALA A 223 -0.83 49.43 -15.02
C ALA A 223 -0.93 50.02 -16.43
N ALA A 224 0.22 50.22 -17.12
CA ALA A 224 0.25 50.82 -18.46
C ALA A 224 0.22 49.77 -19.60
N ASP A 225 0.77 48.60 -19.34
CA ASP A 225 0.98 47.57 -20.36
C ASP A 225 -0.11 46.48 -20.41
N ARG A 226 -0.98 46.44 -19.40
CA ARG A 226 -2.08 45.47 -19.32
C ARG A 226 -3.20 45.81 -20.31
N ALA A 227 -3.81 44.78 -20.86
CA ALA A 227 -5.05 44.89 -21.64
C ALA A 227 -6.28 45.07 -20.71
N GLY A 228 -6.18 44.60 -19.49
CA GLY A 228 -7.22 44.70 -18.47
C GLY A 228 -6.75 44.11 -17.13
N THR A 229 -7.63 44.13 -16.14
CA THR A 229 -7.36 43.52 -14.84
C THR A 229 -8.62 42.88 -14.29
N LEU A 230 -8.44 41.82 -13.50
CA LEU A 230 -9.53 41.15 -12.80
C LEU A 230 -9.86 41.80 -11.45
N GLY A 231 -9.46 43.03 -11.20
CA GLY A 231 -9.84 43.83 -10.05
C GLY A 231 -9.85 43.09 -8.71
N GLY A 232 -8.79 43.25 -7.93
CA GLY A 232 -8.61 42.57 -6.66
C GLY A 232 -7.73 41.32 -6.75
N ALA A 233 -7.09 40.97 -5.64
CA ALA A 233 -6.20 39.81 -5.60
C ALA A 233 -6.96 38.55 -6.07
N PHE A 234 -6.65 38.12 -7.25
CA PHE A 234 -7.06 36.82 -7.76
C PHE A 234 -6.26 35.80 -6.95
N ASN A 235 -6.88 35.24 -5.92
CA ASN A 235 -6.25 34.32 -5.03
C ASN A 235 -6.21 32.93 -5.72
N VAL A 236 -5.31 32.84 -6.68
CA VAL A 236 -5.00 31.59 -7.33
C VAL A 236 -3.98 30.88 -6.46
N SER A 237 -4.31 29.73 -5.96
CA SER A 237 -3.31 28.87 -5.31
C SER A 237 -2.23 28.52 -6.36
N ASP A 238 -0.98 28.34 -5.93
CA ASP A 238 0.11 27.85 -6.80
C ASP A 238 -0.29 26.58 -7.56
N ASN A 239 -1.27 25.87 -7.07
CA ASN A 239 -1.93 24.73 -7.65
C ASN A 239 -2.81 25.04 -8.88
N PHE A 240 -3.20 26.26 -9.13
CA PHE A 240 -4.04 26.60 -10.27
C PHE A 240 -3.38 26.25 -11.61
N LEU A 241 -2.07 26.43 -11.73
CA LEU A 241 -1.29 26.08 -12.90
C LEU A 241 -1.21 24.58 -13.13
N ASN A 242 -1.26 23.79 -12.05
CA ASN A 242 -1.16 22.35 -12.08
C ASN A 242 -2.52 21.65 -12.14
N THR A 243 -3.55 22.21 -11.49
CA THR A 243 -4.86 21.55 -11.35
C THR A 243 -6.00 22.26 -12.06
N GLY A 244 -5.80 23.49 -12.53
CA GLY A 244 -6.87 24.32 -13.13
C GLY A 244 -7.96 24.72 -12.13
N GLN A 245 -7.72 24.54 -10.82
CA GLN A 245 -8.66 24.94 -9.79
C GLN A 245 -8.42 26.39 -9.41
N ILE A 246 -9.33 27.23 -9.81
CA ILE A 246 -9.48 28.57 -9.23
C ILE A 246 -10.11 28.34 -7.87
N LYS A 247 -9.38 28.62 -6.78
CA LYS A 247 -9.98 28.62 -5.44
C LYS A 247 -11.13 29.61 -5.44
N ASP A 248 -12.28 29.03 -5.23
CA ASP A 248 -13.55 29.59 -4.83
C ASP A 248 -13.85 31.06 -5.18
N ALA A 249 -14.62 31.23 -6.25
CA ALA A 249 -15.27 32.51 -6.57
C ALA A 249 -16.21 33.04 -5.46
N SER A 250 -16.52 32.22 -4.45
CA SER A 250 -17.41 32.62 -3.34
C SER A 250 -16.78 33.63 -2.39
N THR A 251 -15.44 33.66 -2.31
CA THR A 251 -14.70 34.60 -1.46
C THR A 251 -14.31 35.91 -2.19
N ASN A 252 -14.49 35.96 -3.51
CA ASN A 252 -14.23 37.16 -4.31
C ASN A 252 -15.41 37.41 -5.27
N PRO A 253 -16.38 38.25 -4.90
CA PRO A 253 -17.55 38.55 -5.72
C PRO A 253 -17.25 39.24 -7.07
N SER A 254 -16.00 39.64 -7.31
CA SER A 254 -15.51 40.14 -8.60
C SER A 254 -14.95 39.08 -9.52
N ALA A 255 -14.81 37.84 -9.06
CA ALA A 255 -14.40 36.72 -9.90
C ALA A 255 -15.57 36.30 -10.79
N GLY A 256 -15.27 36.05 -12.09
CA GLY A 256 -16.29 35.74 -13.10
C GLY A 256 -17.20 34.57 -12.76
N ALA A 257 -18.28 34.43 -13.50
CA ALA A 257 -19.26 33.38 -13.30
C ALA A 257 -18.67 32.00 -13.69
N GLY A 258 -18.86 31.01 -12.83
CA GLY A 258 -18.42 29.62 -13.05
C GLY A 258 -17.17 29.26 -12.26
N GLN A 259 -16.93 27.94 -12.11
CA GLN A 259 -15.78 27.38 -11.38
C GLN A 259 -14.94 26.51 -12.31
N GLY A 260 -13.63 26.47 -12.09
CA GLY A 260 -12.71 25.62 -12.83
C GLY A 260 -12.72 25.89 -14.34
N ALA A 261 -12.89 24.84 -15.15
CA ALA A 261 -12.86 24.92 -16.61
C ALA A 261 -14.00 25.78 -17.21
N ASN A 262 -15.05 26.05 -16.45
CA ASN A 262 -16.21 26.85 -16.90
C ASN A 262 -16.11 28.33 -16.46
N TRP A 263 -14.98 28.72 -15.91
CA TRP A 263 -14.76 30.10 -15.48
C TRP A 263 -14.82 31.07 -16.68
N SER A 264 -15.52 32.17 -16.52
CA SER A 264 -15.59 33.25 -17.51
C SER A 264 -15.72 34.62 -16.85
N GLN A 265 -15.10 35.63 -17.45
CA GLN A 265 -15.18 37.00 -17.00
C GLN A 265 -15.08 38.00 -18.16
N SER A 266 -15.76 39.16 -18.07
CA SER A 266 -15.68 40.19 -19.08
C SER A 266 -14.67 41.26 -18.64
N ILE A 267 -13.87 41.70 -19.60
CA ILE A 267 -12.98 42.88 -19.46
C ILE A 267 -13.24 43.88 -20.59
N THR A 268 -12.81 45.09 -20.40
CA THR A 268 -12.86 46.13 -21.47
C THR A 268 -11.47 46.29 -22.06
N VAL A 269 -11.32 45.99 -23.35
CA VAL A 269 -10.09 46.15 -24.09
C VAL A 269 -10.34 47.15 -25.23
N ASN A 270 -9.58 48.23 -25.26
CA ASN A 270 -9.73 49.30 -26.28
C ASN A 270 -11.18 49.83 -26.43
N GLY A 271 -11.93 49.88 -25.33
CA GLY A 271 -13.33 50.35 -25.32
C GLY A 271 -14.37 49.29 -25.75
N GLN A 272 -13.95 48.08 -26.07
CA GLN A 272 -14.83 46.97 -26.38
C GLN A 272 -14.85 45.96 -25.20
N THR A 273 -16.04 45.44 -24.90
CA THR A 273 -16.18 44.37 -23.88
C THR A 273 -15.81 43.05 -24.54
N VAL A 274 -14.84 42.35 -23.95
CA VAL A 274 -14.38 41.01 -24.34
C VAL A 274 -14.70 40.06 -23.22
N ASN A 275 -15.39 38.94 -23.57
CA ASN A 275 -15.67 37.88 -22.63
C ASN A 275 -14.56 36.83 -22.69
N LEU A 276 -13.84 36.72 -21.59
CA LEU A 276 -12.73 35.77 -21.44
C LEU A 276 -13.20 34.46 -20.86
N LYS A 277 -12.70 33.36 -21.40
CA LYS A 277 -12.88 32.02 -20.89
C LYS A 277 -11.52 31.40 -20.62
N LEU A 278 -11.46 30.49 -19.65
CA LEU A 278 -10.25 29.74 -19.40
C LEU A 278 -9.94 28.81 -20.59
N LYS A 279 -8.73 28.89 -21.13
CA LYS A 279 -8.26 27.92 -22.11
C LYS A 279 -7.68 26.74 -21.38
N THR A 280 -8.25 25.57 -21.62
CA THR A 280 -7.87 24.32 -20.92
C THR A 280 -7.21 23.35 -21.87
N VAL A 281 -6.36 22.50 -21.31
CA VAL A 281 -5.81 21.30 -21.95
C VAL A 281 -6.21 20.10 -21.13
N ASP A 282 -6.40 18.96 -21.79
CA ASP A 282 -6.67 17.71 -21.12
C ASP A 282 -5.34 17.14 -20.63
N GLN A 283 -5.24 16.96 -19.30
CA GLN A 283 -4.08 16.36 -18.63
C GLN A 283 -4.49 15.07 -17.95
N GLN A 284 -3.68 14.05 -18.11
CA GLN A 284 -3.87 12.79 -17.38
C GLN A 284 -3.57 13.00 -15.90
N ILE A 285 -4.44 12.47 -15.07
CA ILE A 285 -4.26 12.42 -13.62
C ILE A 285 -4.63 11.04 -13.10
N VAL A 286 -4.00 10.65 -12.01
CA VAL A 286 -4.34 9.42 -11.29
C VAL A 286 -5.24 9.78 -10.12
N LYS A 287 -6.36 9.04 -9.99
CA LYS A 287 -7.24 9.11 -8.82
C LYS A 287 -7.10 7.83 -8.01
N TYR A 288 -7.03 7.98 -6.69
CA TYR A 288 -7.07 6.86 -5.78
C TYR A 288 -8.51 6.57 -5.34
N GLN A 289 -8.93 5.31 -5.46
CA GLN A 289 -10.29 4.84 -5.12
C GLN A 289 -10.30 3.89 -3.92
N GLY A 290 -9.13 3.50 -3.41
CA GLY A 290 -9.00 2.71 -2.21
C GLY A 290 -9.31 3.50 -0.94
N ASP A 291 -9.15 2.88 0.21
CA ASP A 291 -9.20 3.57 1.50
C ASP A 291 -7.80 3.63 2.15
N PHE A 292 -7.66 4.51 3.15
CA PHE A 292 -6.41 4.70 3.89
C PHE A 292 -6.37 3.88 5.18
N LYS A 293 -7.30 2.93 5.34
CA LYS A 293 -7.38 2.12 6.55
C LYS A 293 -6.31 1.05 6.53
N GLN A 294 -5.54 1.03 7.59
CA GLN A 294 -4.52 0.04 7.80
C GLN A 294 -5.09 -1.18 8.53
N ILE A 295 -4.55 -2.36 8.21
CA ILE A 295 -4.87 -3.62 8.87
C ILE A 295 -3.83 -3.83 9.96
N SER A 296 -4.22 -3.57 11.21
CA SER A 296 -3.34 -3.73 12.37
C SER A 296 -3.34 -5.17 12.87
N MET A 297 -2.23 -5.61 13.46
CA MET A 297 -2.15 -6.87 14.19
C MET A 297 -3.01 -6.80 15.46
N VAL A 298 -3.77 -7.86 15.72
CA VAL A 298 -4.70 -7.93 16.86
C VAL A 298 -4.23 -9.05 17.78
N LYS A 299 -4.19 -8.77 19.09
CA LYS A 299 -3.91 -9.78 20.12
C LYS A 299 -5.05 -10.80 20.22
N LYS A 300 -4.78 -11.96 20.80
CA LYS A 300 -5.74 -13.03 21.05
C LYS A 300 -7.05 -12.56 21.75
N ASN A 301 -6.96 -11.55 22.58
CA ASN A 301 -8.12 -10.96 23.28
C ASN A 301 -8.90 -9.91 22.47
N GLY A 302 -8.57 -9.70 21.19
CA GLY A 302 -9.16 -8.69 20.33
C GLY A 302 -8.61 -7.27 20.53
N ALA A 303 -7.66 -7.06 21.46
CA ALA A 303 -7.02 -5.77 21.63
C ALA A 303 -5.99 -5.52 20.53
N VAL A 304 -6.03 -4.33 19.93
CA VAL A 304 -5.00 -3.88 18.99
C VAL A 304 -3.73 -3.58 19.77
N GLU A 305 -2.60 -4.12 19.32
CA GLU A 305 -1.29 -3.77 19.89
C GLU A 305 -0.95 -2.32 19.53
N PRO A 306 -0.73 -1.42 20.52
CA PRO A 306 -0.44 -0.01 20.24
C PRO A 306 0.85 0.20 19.42
N THR A 307 1.76 -0.76 19.49
CA THR A 307 3.04 -0.77 18.76
C THR A 307 3.01 -1.73 17.56
N ALA A 308 1.87 -2.37 17.32
CA ALA A 308 1.72 -3.31 16.22
C ALA A 308 1.83 -2.59 14.89
N ASP A 309 2.72 -3.09 14.09
CA ASP A 309 2.85 -2.66 12.71
C ASP A 309 1.67 -3.16 11.88
N THR A 310 1.45 -2.53 10.75
CA THR A 310 0.34 -2.84 9.86
C THR A 310 0.76 -3.86 8.80
N VAL A 311 -0.19 -4.69 8.37
CA VAL A 311 0.05 -5.74 7.35
C VAL A 311 0.03 -5.16 5.94
N ASN A 312 -0.74 -4.08 5.72
CA ASN A 312 -0.90 -3.47 4.41
C ASN A 312 -0.18 -2.11 4.33
N ALA A 313 0.20 -1.73 3.11
CA ALA A 313 0.59 -0.38 2.76
C ALA A 313 -0.53 0.24 1.90
N THR A 314 -0.82 1.51 2.14
CA THR A 314 -1.81 2.28 1.37
C THR A 314 -1.10 3.18 0.35
N ALA A 315 -1.84 3.71 -0.60
CA ALA A 315 -1.30 4.66 -1.56
C ALA A 315 -0.70 5.91 -0.89
N GLY A 316 -1.28 6.35 0.23
CA GLY A 316 -0.74 7.49 1.01
C GLY A 316 0.62 7.21 1.63
N ASP A 317 0.89 5.95 2.00
CA ASP A 317 2.19 5.55 2.54
C ASP A 317 3.29 5.54 1.47
N ILE A 318 2.92 5.34 0.18
CA ILE A 318 3.86 5.18 -0.93
C ILE A 318 4.07 6.49 -1.69
N PHE A 319 2.97 7.12 -2.12
CA PHE A 319 3.02 8.30 -2.99
C PHE A 319 2.84 9.62 -2.25
N GLY A 320 2.68 9.54 -0.93
CA GLY A 320 2.47 10.70 -0.09
C GLY A 320 1.07 11.30 -0.22
N THR A 321 0.86 12.35 0.57
CA THR A 321 -0.36 13.16 0.53
C THR A 321 -0.14 14.29 -0.45
N ASP A 322 -1.09 14.52 -1.34
CA ASP A 322 -1.09 15.72 -2.16
C ASP A 322 -1.38 16.92 -1.26
N ILE A 323 -0.35 17.73 -1.05
CA ILE A 323 -0.49 18.99 -0.31
C ILE A 323 -1.38 20.00 -1.04
N PHE A 324 -1.70 19.71 -2.31
CA PHE A 324 -2.46 20.56 -3.19
C PHE A 324 -3.93 20.12 -3.35
N ASP A 325 -4.28 18.91 -2.92
CA ASP A 325 -5.66 18.41 -2.96
C ASP A 325 -6.42 18.81 -1.69
N ASP A 326 -6.56 20.11 -1.50
CA ASP A 326 -7.47 20.66 -0.52
C ASP A 326 -8.90 20.61 -1.11
N ASP A 327 -9.53 19.44 -0.94
CA ASP A 327 -10.92 19.23 -1.38
C ASP A 327 -11.96 19.88 -0.46
N ASN A 328 -11.56 20.85 0.37
CA ASN A 328 -12.37 21.49 1.41
C ASN A 328 -13.02 20.51 2.43
N SER A 329 -12.76 19.22 2.31
CA SER A 329 -13.30 18.19 3.22
C SER A 329 -12.39 17.94 4.43
N GLY A 330 -11.25 18.61 4.51
CA GLY A 330 -10.21 18.39 5.52
C GLY A 330 -9.47 17.07 5.34
N ASN A 331 -9.66 16.40 4.22
CA ASN A 331 -9.05 15.13 3.88
C ASN A 331 -7.85 15.36 2.96
N THR A 332 -6.71 15.70 3.54
CA THR A 332 -5.46 16.05 2.84
C THR A 332 -4.73 14.85 2.22
N ARG A 333 -5.37 13.69 2.07
CA ARG A 333 -4.70 12.46 1.64
C ARG A 333 -5.26 11.97 0.31
N SER A 334 -4.72 12.47 -0.80
CA SER A 334 -5.08 11.91 -2.12
C SER A 334 -4.42 10.56 -2.40
N GLY A 335 -3.28 10.26 -1.78
CA GLY A 335 -2.50 9.03 -2.04
C GLY A 335 -1.93 8.95 -3.44
N THR A 336 -1.85 10.06 -4.15
CA THR A 336 -1.42 10.12 -5.56
C THR A 336 -0.42 11.23 -5.85
N ALA A 337 0.09 11.92 -4.83
CA ALA A 337 0.93 13.11 -4.98
C ALA A 337 2.11 12.87 -5.95
N ALA A 338 2.99 11.92 -5.63
CA ALA A 338 4.15 11.64 -6.44
C ALA A 338 3.80 11.24 -7.90
N LEU A 339 2.67 10.56 -8.11
CA LEU A 339 2.21 10.18 -9.46
C LEU A 339 1.74 11.40 -10.26
N ASN A 340 0.92 12.25 -9.65
CA ASN A 340 0.38 13.45 -10.32
C ASN A 340 1.46 14.50 -10.54
N ASP A 341 2.43 14.59 -9.63
CA ASP A 341 3.61 15.42 -9.78
C ASP A 341 4.41 14.99 -11.01
N MET A 342 4.68 13.69 -11.15
CA MET A 342 5.41 13.19 -12.31
C MET A 342 4.61 13.25 -13.62
N LEU A 343 3.27 13.14 -13.58
CA LEU A 343 2.42 13.43 -14.74
C LEU A 343 2.51 14.90 -15.14
N THR A 344 2.58 15.80 -14.17
CA THR A 344 2.80 17.23 -14.41
C THR A 344 4.17 17.48 -15.02
N VAL A 345 5.23 16.84 -14.50
CA VAL A 345 6.57 16.92 -15.09
C VAL A 345 6.56 16.42 -16.54
N ALA A 346 5.93 15.27 -16.83
CA ALA A 346 5.84 14.74 -18.17
C ALA A 346 5.11 15.71 -19.14
N ALA A 347 4.01 16.33 -18.69
CA ALA A 347 3.28 17.33 -19.45
C ALA A 347 4.13 18.61 -19.71
N LYS A 348 4.98 18.99 -18.76
CA LYS A 348 5.93 20.11 -18.92
C LYS A 348 7.08 19.78 -19.85
N VAL A 349 7.55 18.52 -19.87
CA VAL A 349 8.50 18.03 -20.86
C VAL A 349 7.88 18.08 -22.24
N ASP A 350 6.64 17.60 -22.41
CA ASP A 350 5.90 17.64 -23.69
C ASP A 350 5.74 19.07 -24.23
N SER A 351 5.44 20.02 -23.32
CA SER A 351 5.37 21.44 -23.68
C SER A 351 6.74 22.12 -23.84
N SER A 352 7.84 21.38 -23.66
CA SER A 352 9.23 21.88 -23.71
C SER A 352 9.50 23.07 -22.77
N ASP A 353 8.88 23.08 -21.57
CA ASP A 353 9.05 24.15 -20.56
C ASP A 353 10.35 23.92 -19.76
N VAL A 354 11.49 24.13 -20.42
CA VAL A 354 12.83 23.88 -19.86
C VAL A 354 13.10 24.74 -18.61
N ASN A 355 12.61 25.97 -18.58
CA ASN A 355 12.82 26.86 -17.44
C ASN A 355 12.13 26.33 -16.18
N TRP A 356 10.90 25.83 -16.32
CA TRP A 356 10.20 25.20 -15.23
C TRP A 356 10.87 23.88 -14.81
N LEU A 357 11.33 23.08 -15.79
CA LEU A 357 12.01 21.83 -15.50
C LEU A 357 13.28 22.03 -14.66
N ILE A 358 14.09 23.07 -14.99
CA ILE A 358 15.32 23.39 -14.25
C ILE A 358 15.00 23.86 -12.81
N SER A 359 13.97 24.69 -12.63
CA SER A 359 13.69 25.31 -11.32
C SER A 359 12.90 24.40 -10.40
N ASP A 360 11.82 23.77 -10.88
CA ASP A 360 10.88 23.01 -10.06
C ASP A 360 10.78 21.55 -10.48
N GLY A 361 10.86 21.25 -11.77
CA GLY A 361 10.65 19.92 -12.30
C GLY A 361 11.63 18.90 -11.75
N VAL A 362 12.93 19.24 -11.68
CA VAL A 362 13.97 18.36 -11.11
C VAL A 362 13.76 18.16 -9.62
N THR A 363 13.42 19.24 -8.89
CA THR A 363 13.16 19.17 -7.44
C THR A 363 11.96 18.27 -7.16
N LEU A 364 10.87 18.46 -7.90
CA LEU A 364 9.64 17.68 -7.76
C LEU A 364 9.88 16.19 -8.07
N ALA A 365 10.68 15.90 -9.11
CA ALA A 365 11.05 14.53 -9.45
C ALA A 365 11.94 13.88 -8.37
N ASP A 366 12.82 14.67 -7.75
CA ASP A 366 13.68 14.22 -6.65
C ASP A 366 12.85 13.90 -5.40
N GLU A 367 11.96 14.80 -5.00
CA GLU A 367 11.05 14.62 -3.86
C GLU A 367 10.12 13.43 -4.07
N SER A 368 9.52 13.29 -5.27
CA SER A 368 8.67 12.15 -5.62
C SER A 368 9.42 10.82 -5.53
N HIS A 369 10.64 10.75 -6.05
CA HIS A 369 11.49 9.57 -5.94
C HIS A 369 11.84 9.26 -4.48
N ASN A 370 12.26 10.26 -3.70
CA ASN A 370 12.65 10.08 -2.30
C ASN A 370 11.47 9.58 -1.46
N ASN A 371 10.26 10.06 -1.68
CA ASN A 371 9.05 9.59 -0.99
C ASN A 371 8.83 8.09 -1.21
N VAL A 372 8.98 7.62 -2.45
CA VAL A 372 8.80 6.20 -2.78
C VAL A 372 9.92 5.34 -2.21
N VAL A 373 11.17 5.83 -2.18
CA VAL A 373 12.30 5.13 -1.56
C VAL A 373 12.10 4.99 -0.05
N ILE A 374 11.67 6.05 0.64
CA ILE A 374 11.35 6.00 2.08
C ILE A 374 10.24 4.98 2.34
N ALA A 375 9.20 4.95 1.50
CA ALA A 375 8.13 3.97 1.60
C ALA A 375 8.65 2.54 1.40
N GLN A 376 9.54 2.32 0.43
CA GLN A 376 10.21 1.04 0.21
C GLN A 376 10.97 0.58 1.44
N ASP A 377 11.78 1.45 2.05
CA ASP A 377 12.54 1.14 3.26
C ASP A 377 11.62 0.73 4.43
N HIS A 378 10.51 1.43 4.62
CA HIS A 378 9.51 1.08 5.62
C HIS A 378 8.87 -0.29 5.37
N ILE A 379 8.52 -0.60 4.12
CA ILE A 379 7.92 -1.88 3.74
C ILE A 379 8.92 -3.01 3.89
N ALA A 380 10.17 -2.82 3.48
CA ALA A 380 11.26 -3.79 3.64
C ALA A 380 11.53 -4.07 5.13
N ALA A 381 11.53 -3.05 5.98
CA ALA A 381 11.66 -3.20 7.42
C ALA A 381 10.52 -4.05 8.01
N ARG A 382 9.26 -3.78 7.61
CA ARG A 382 8.10 -4.59 8.00
C ARG A 382 8.22 -6.03 7.54
N HIS A 383 8.60 -6.28 6.29
CA HIS A 383 8.81 -7.62 5.77
C HIS A 383 9.83 -8.41 6.62
N ASN A 384 10.93 -7.76 7.04
CA ASN A 384 11.92 -8.37 7.91
C ASN A 384 11.37 -8.70 9.31
N VAL A 385 10.48 -7.86 9.86
CA VAL A 385 9.77 -8.15 11.12
C VAL A 385 8.90 -9.40 10.99
N TYR A 386 8.11 -9.53 9.92
CA TYR A 386 7.30 -10.73 9.67
C TYR A 386 8.15 -11.99 9.48
N LYS A 387 9.30 -11.86 8.82
CA LYS A 387 10.25 -12.95 8.69
C LYS A 387 10.79 -13.40 10.06
N GLY A 388 11.24 -12.45 10.90
CA GLY A 388 11.69 -12.75 12.25
C GLY A 388 10.60 -13.37 13.13
N MET A 389 9.34 -12.93 12.99
CA MET A 389 8.21 -13.54 13.69
C MET A 389 7.99 -15.00 13.24
N ALA A 390 8.11 -15.28 11.95
CA ALA A 390 7.98 -16.66 11.45
C ALA A 390 9.06 -17.56 12.04
N ASP A 391 10.30 -17.10 12.07
CA ASP A 391 11.43 -17.84 12.63
C ASP A 391 11.23 -18.12 14.14
N ILE A 392 10.76 -17.15 14.91
CA ILE A 392 10.43 -17.31 16.34
C ILE A 392 9.31 -18.35 16.56
N LEU A 393 8.27 -18.33 15.72
CA LEU A 393 7.16 -19.28 15.81
C LEU A 393 7.60 -20.70 15.43
N ASP A 394 8.56 -20.84 14.50
CA ASP A 394 9.17 -22.13 14.15
C ASP A 394 10.01 -22.71 15.31
N ASP A 395 10.83 -21.89 15.95
CA ASP A 395 11.61 -22.30 17.12
C ASP A 395 10.68 -22.68 18.29
N TYR A 396 9.61 -21.92 18.50
CA TYR A 396 8.62 -22.21 19.52
C TYR A 396 7.85 -23.51 19.21
N ALA A 397 7.53 -23.78 17.95
CA ALA A 397 6.90 -25.04 17.52
C ALA A 397 7.79 -26.27 17.83
N VAL A 398 9.12 -26.15 17.65
CA VAL A 398 10.07 -27.21 18.01
C VAL A 398 10.07 -27.43 19.52
N SER A 399 10.10 -26.37 20.32
CA SER A 399 10.05 -26.47 21.79
C SER A 399 8.78 -27.14 22.28
N ILE A 400 7.61 -26.71 21.78
CA ILE A 400 6.32 -27.33 22.15
C ILE A 400 6.27 -28.81 21.78
N LYS A 401 6.76 -29.19 20.60
CA LYS A 401 6.81 -30.60 20.18
C LYS A 401 7.70 -31.43 21.09
N GLN A 402 8.82 -30.88 21.58
CA GLN A 402 9.67 -31.54 22.56
C GLN A 402 8.92 -31.72 23.88
N ASP A 403 8.25 -30.68 24.40
CA ASP A 403 7.46 -30.74 25.62
C ASP A 403 6.31 -31.75 25.53
N ILE A 404 5.64 -31.86 24.39
CA ILE A 404 4.61 -32.86 24.10
C ILE A 404 5.24 -34.26 24.12
N SER A 405 6.38 -34.43 23.45
CA SER A 405 7.10 -35.71 23.42
C SER A 405 7.52 -36.12 24.82
N ASP A 406 8.14 -35.25 25.61
CA ASP A 406 8.60 -35.54 26.95
C ASP A 406 7.42 -35.85 27.91
N THR A 407 6.27 -35.27 27.62
CA THR A 407 5.06 -35.49 28.44
C THR A 407 4.29 -36.73 28.04
N ASN A 408 4.19 -37.09 26.79
CA ASN A 408 3.30 -38.15 26.29
C ASN A 408 3.98 -39.29 25.53
N SER A 409 5.29 -39.23 25.25
CA SER A 409 5.96 -40.32 24.54
C SER A 409 6.12 -41.56 25.41
N THR A 410 6.06 -42.69 24.77
CA THR A 410 6.32 -44.00 25.36
C THR A 410 7.67 -44.53 24.88
N ASP A 411 8.48 -45.06 25.82
CA ASP A 411 9.69 -45.81 25.49
C ASP A 411 9.29 -47.17 24.87
N VAL A 412 9.36 -47.22 23.54
CA VAL A 412 8.94 -48.39 22.74
C VAL A 412 9.72 -49.68 23.14
N ALA A 413 11.01 -49.56 23.51
CA ALA A 413 11.81 -50.70 23.91
C ALA A 413 11.33 -51.27 25.27
N LYS A 414 11.07 -50.38 26.21
CA LYS A 414 10.50 -50.75 27.53
C LYS A 414 9.08 -51.29 27.37
N LEU A 415 8.25 -50.64 26.52
CA LEU A 415 6.89 -51.13 26.25
C LEU A 415 6.90 -52.54 25.63
N ALA A 416 7.79 -52.84 24.67
CA ALA A 416 7.89 -54.16 24.07
C ALA A 416 8.22 -55.23 25.11
N VAL A 417 9.15 -54.96 26.04
CA VAL A 417 9.48 -55.87 27.14
C VAL A 417 8.29 -56.07 28.07
N GLN A 418 7.60 -54.99 28.46
CA GLN A 418 6.43 -55.04 29.32
C GLN A 418 5.28 -55.81 28.65
N LEU A 419 5.03 -55.62 27.37
CA LEU A 419 4.00 -56.29 26.59
C LEU A 419 4.29 -57.80 26.49
N MET A 420 5.56 -58.22 26.25
CA MET A 420 5.96 -59.61 26.28
C MET A 420 5.73 -60.25 27.67
N GLN A 421 6.09 -59.55 28.73
CA GLN A 421 5.85 -60.02 30.12
C GLN A 421 4.35 -60.15 30.42
N ALA A 422 3.54 -59.13 30.08
CA ALA A 422 2.10 -59.16 30.27
C ALA A 422 1.45 -60.31 29.46
N SER A 423 1.86 -60.50 28.21
CA SER A 423 1.40 -61.62 27.37
C SER A 423 1.77 -62.98 27.97
N ALA A 424 2.99 -63.14 28.51
CA ALA A 424 3.43 -64.36 29.17
C ALA A 424 2.62 -64.60 30.45
N ILE A 425 2.37 -63.59 31.29
CA ILE A 425 1.55 -63.66 32.50
C ILE A 425 0.11 -64.04 32.13
N TYR A 426 -0.49 -63.39 31.14
CA TYR A 426 -1.83 -63.72 30.68
C TYR A 426 -1.96 -65.17 30.21
N ASN A 427 -1.02 -65.65 29.35
CA ASN A 427 -0.99 -67.04 28.88
C ASN A 427 -0.78 -68.06 30.02
N MET A 428 0.12 -67.75 30.98
CA MET A 428 0.30 -68.57 32.15
C MET A 428 -0.97 -68.60 33.02
N SER A 429 -1.64 -67.49 33.19
CA SER A 429 -2.91 -67.39 33.92
C SER A 429 -4.00 -68.24 33.29
N LEU A 430 -4.11 -68.23 31.95
CA LEU A 430 -5.03 -69.10 31.21
C LEU A 430 -4.69 -70.57 31.44
N SER A 431 -3.41 -70.97 31.38
CA SER A 431 -2.96 -72.31 31.62
C SER A 431 -3.24 -72.83 33.05
N VAL A 432 -3.06 -71.95 34.04
CA VAL A 432 -3.40 -72.26 35.44
C VAL A 432 -4.92 -72.39 35.63
N GLY A 433 -5.69 -71.54 34.93
CA GLY A 433 -7.16 -71.56 34.96
C GLY A 433 -7.74 -72.89 34.45
N SER A 434 -7.17 -73.44 33.41
CA SER A 434 -7.61 -74.72 32.90
C SER A 434 -7.43 -75.91 33.92
N ARG A 435 -6.59 -75.68 34.93
CA ARG A 435 -6.36 -76.65 36.02
C ARG A 435 -7.17 -76.39 37.27
N ILE A 436 -7.62 -75.18 37.49
CA ILE A 436 -8.35 -74.76 38.70
C ILE A 436 -9.86 -74.81 38.47
N LEU A 437 -10.31 -74.59 37.27
CA LEU A 437 -11.72 -74.68 36.93
C LEU A 437 -12.17 -76.16 36.94
N PRO A 438 -13.25 -76.47 37.70
CA PRO A 438 -13.76 -77.83 37.69
C PRO A 438 -14.20 -78.21 36.27
N PRO A 439 -13.95 -79.46 35.85
CA PRO A 439 -14.35 -79.98 34.55
C PRO A 439 -15.83 -79.79 34.35
N THR A 440 -16.20 -79.19 33.21
CA THR A 440 -17.62 -78.95 32.87
C THR A 440 -18.26 -80.32 32.49
N LEU A 441 -19.59 -80.36 32.54
CA LEU A 441 -20.35 -81.57 32.23
C LEU A 441 -20.08 -82.11 30.80
N THR A 442 -19.59 -81.25 29.92
CA THR A 442 -19.20 -81.63 28.56
C THR A 442 -17.89 -82.39 28.47
N ASP A 443 -16.99 -82.26 29.46
CA ASP A 443 -15.73 -83.04 29.55
C ASP A 443 -15.97 -84.45 30.09
N TYR A 444 -17.13 -84.69 30.68
CA TYR A 444 -17.54 -86.01 31.19
C TYR A 444 -18.33 -86.89 30.17
N LEU A 445 -18.73 -86.23 29.01
CA LEU A 445 -19.55 -86.84 27.97
C LEU A 445 -18.74 -87.16 26.71
N ARG A 446 -17.39 -87.12 26.78
CA ARG A 446 -16.48 -87.56 25.75
C ARG A 446 -15.85 -88.92 26.08
#